data_a7f35258e4c6d93db30464c9f7d1869a
#
_entry.id   a7f35258e4c6d93db30464c9f7d1869a
#
_cell.length_a   1.000
_cell.length_b   1.000
_cell.length_c   1.000
_cell.angle_alpha   90.00
_cell.angle_beta   90.00
_cell.angle_gamma   90.00
#
_symmetry.space_group_name_H-M   'P 1'
#
loop_
_entity.id
_entity.type
_entity.pdbx_description
1 polymer ?
#
loop_
_entity_poly.entity_id
_entity_poly.type
_entity_poly.pdbx_seq_one_letter_code
_entity_poly.pdbx_strand_id
1 'polypeptide(L)'
;MLAYLPDTHAPAWATVLTEEEAHNQGKALVLGWHEGRLSLWPPMGRETPVAVDFLQGALGYRISQGRVKHERLVKAMGRLPNNSLIVDATAGLGRDSALLAAAGFEVLMLEANPVLQQLLSDGLLRLQGQLPLRLITGRAEDILPQLTPQVVYLDPMFPERKKSAAVKKELAWLQYIAPIPSHGEEANLLKIARRAATHKVVVKRPANAPFLGAETPNSQLPGKAVRFDVYLPIS
;
A
#
# COMPACT_ATOMS: atom_id res chain seq x y z
N MET A 1 11.03 12.41 13.92
CA MET A 1 11.87 11.24 13.52
C MET A 1 11.28 9.97 14.11
N LEU A 2 11.42 8.85 13.39
CA LEU A 2 11.02 7.52 13.84
C LEU A 2 12.10 6.91 14.73
N ALA A 3 11.71 6.16 15.77
CA ALA A 3 12.59 5.26 16.49
C ALA A 3 12.09 3.82 16.39
N TYR A 4 13.01 2.86 16.50
CA TYR A 4 12.71 1.45 16.61
C TYR A 4 12.77 1.08 18.10
N LEU A 5 11.80 0.29 18.58
CA LEU A 5 11.88 -0.24 19.93
C LEU A 5 12.87 -1.43 19.98
N PRO A 6 13.44 -1.73 21.14
CA PRO A 6 14.18 -2.98 21.36
C PRO A 6 13.35 -4.18 20.91
N ASP A 7 14.00 -5.26 20.50
CA ASP A 7 13.37 -6.48 19.96
C ASP A 7 12.77 -6.38 18.55
N THR A 8 12.89 -5.21 17.88
CA THR A 8 12.60 -5.11 16.45
C THR A 8 13.85 -5.39 15.61
N HIS A 9 13.68 -5.89 14.39
CA HIS A 9 14.77 -6.02 13.42
C HIS A 9 15.11 -4.63 12.84
N ALA A 10 15.72 -3.78 13.70
CA ALA A 10 16.10 -2.44 13.30
C ALA A 10 17.25 -2.47 12.28
N PRO A 11 17.15 -1.73 11.16
CA PRO A 11 18.30 -1.59 10.24
C PRO A 11 19.47 -0.90 10.94
N ALA A 12 20.69 -1.12 10.44
CA ALA A 12 21.91 -0.58 11.04
C ALA A 12 21.94 0.96 11.16
N TRP A 13 21.16 1.66 10.31
CA TRP A 13 21.02 3.11 10.34
C TRP A 13 19.93 3.62 11.29
N ALA A 14 19.12 2.72 11.86
CA ALA A 14 17.99 3.10 12.70
C ALA A 14 18.42 3.49 14.11
N THR A 15 17.69 4.42 14.71
CA THR A 15 17.83 4.74 16.13
C THR A 15 16.97 3.78 16.94
N VAL A 16 17.60 2.96 17.77
CA VAL A 16 16.91 2.07 18.71
C VAL A 16 16.81 2.76 20.06
N LEU A 17 15.60 2.88 20.61
CA LEU A 17 15.29 3.55 21.87
C LEU A 17 14.18 2.78 22.57
N THR A 18 14.12 2.89 23.88
CA THR A 18 12.88 2.54 24.63
C THR A 18 11.78 3.54 24.26
N GLU A 19 10.54 3.21 24.55
CA GLU A 19 9.41 4.11 24.25
C GLU A 19 9.53 5.42 25.05
N GLU A 20 9.97 5.36 26.31
CA GLU A 20 10.21 6.53 27.14
C GLU A 20 11.34 7.42 26.59
N GLU A 21 12.46 6.84 26.19
CA GLU A 21 13.55 7.58 25.54
C GLU A 21 13.09 8.22 24.23
N ALA A 22 12.30 7.51 23.43
CA ALA A 22 11.74 8.04 22.20
C ALA A 22 10.83 9.24 22.48
N HIS A 23 9.98 9.17 23.50
CA HIS A 23 9.14 10.28 23.95
C HIS A 23 9.98 11.47 24.38
N ASN A 24 10.96 11.25 25.27
CA ASN A 24 11.82 12.31 25.82
C ASN A 24 12.68 12.98 24.75
N GLN A 25 13.04 12.27 23.68
CA GLN A 25 13.75 12.80 22.52
C GLN A 25 12.84 13.41 21.45
N GLY A 26 11.54 13.52 21.69
CA GLY A 26 10.57 14.12 20.77
C GLY A 26 10.42 13.34 19.45
N LYS A 27 10.57 11.99 19.50
CA LYS A 27 10.27 11.15 18.32
C LYS A 27 8.78 11.21 18.02
N ALA A 28 8.43 11.33 16.75
CA ALA A 28 7.03 11.40 16.35
C ALA A 28 6.34 10.04 16.39
N LEU A 29 7.06 8.96 16.07
CA LEU A 29 6.56 7.60 15.97
C LEU A 29 7.61 6.60 16.49
N VAL A 30 7.12 5.47 16.98
CA VAL A 30 7.92 4.27 17.26
C VAL A 30 7.40 3.09 16.47
N LEU A 31 8.30 2.20 16.05
CA LEU A 31 7.99 0.89 15.50
C LEU A 31 8.37 -0.15 16.55
N GLY A 32 7.43 -1.00 16.93
CA GLY A 32 7.63 -2.00 17.97
C GLY A 32 6.57 -3.09 17.96
N TRP A 33 6.70 -4.05 18.88
CA TRP A 33 5.72 -5.11 19.07
C TRP A 33 4.60 -4.65 20.02
N HIS A 34 3.37 -4.75 19.55
CA HIS A 34 2.16 -4.47 20.35
C HIS A 34 1.15 -5.61 20.16
N GLU A 35 0.80 -6.29 21.25
CA GLU A 35 -0.11 -7.45 21.23
C GLU A 35 0.27 -8.52 20.18
N GLY A 36 1.58 -8.83 20.06
CA GLY A 36 2.11 -9.83 19.13
C GLY A 36 2.09 -9.43 17.66
N ARG A 37 1.90 -8.14 17.36
CA ARG A 37 1.92 -7.58 16.00
C ARG A 37 2.94 -6.46 15.91
N LEU A 38 3.75 -6.46 14.87
CA LEU A 38 4.61 -5.32 14.58
C LEU A 38 3.72 -4.12 14.25
N SER A 39 3.91 -3.02 14.96
CA SER A 39 2.99 -1.89 14.95
C SER A 39 3.74 -0.56 14.97
N LEU A 40 3.07 0.48 14.50
CA LEU A 40 3.54 1.86 14.46
C LEU A 40 2.60 2.73 15.29
N TRP A 41 3.15 3.52 16.24
CA TRP A 41 2.37 4.45 17.06
C TRP A 41 3.22 5.62 17.59
N PRO A 42 2.61 6.72 18.10
CA PRO A 42 3.34 7.77 18.82
C PRO A 42 3.82 7.28 20.17
N PRO A 43 5.07 7.54 20.58
CA PRO A 43 5.55 7.10 21.90
C PRO A 43 4.73 7.73 23.01
N MET A 44 4.32 6.91 24.00
CA MET A 44 3.44 7.29 25.11
C MET A 44 2.07 7.85 24.69
N GLY A 45 1.71 7.67 23.43
CA GLY A 45 0.41 8.06 22.88
C GLY A 45 -0.73 7.12 23.33
N ARG A 46 -1.97 7.63 23.27
CA ARG A 46 -3.20 6.84 23.52
C ARG A 46 -3.86 6.37 22.22
N GLU A 47 -3.23 6.61 21.11
CA GLU A 47 -3.73 6.23 19.80
C GLU A 47 -3.59 4.73 19.57
N THR A 48 -4.58 4.16 18.87
CA THR A 48 -4.52 2.76 18.46
C THR A 48 -3.33 2.56 17.52
N PRO A 49 -2.41 1.63 17.85
CA PRO A 49 -1.28 1.30 16.99
C PRO A 49 -1.74 0.81 15.60
N VAL A 50 -0.97 1.16 14.57
CA VAL A 50 -1.21 0.72 13.20
C VAL A 50 -0.36 -0.52 12.91
N ALA A 51 -1.01 -1.64 12.65
CA ALA A 51 -0.41 -2.89 12.20
C ALA A 51 -1.02 -3.33 10.86
N VAL A 52 -0.31 -4.16 10.12
CA VAL A 52 -0.89 -4.86 8.97
C VAL A 52 -1.58 -6.13 9.47
N ASP A 53 -2.87 -6.25 9.21
CA ASP A 53 -3.62 -7.48 9.46
C ASP A 53 -4.60 -7.73 8.31
N PHE A 54 -4.41 -8.85 7.62
CA PHE A 54 -5.20 -9.20 6.43
C PHE A 54 -6.47 -9.99 6.78
N LEU A 55 -6.54 -10.57 7.99
CA LEU A 55 -7.60 -11.48 8.39
C LEU A 55 -8.56 -10.89 9.44
N GLN A 56 -8.16 -9.81 10.09
CA GLN A 56 -8.92 -9.21 11.18
C GLN A 56 -9.37 -7.77 10.87
N GLY A 57 -10.17 -7.21 11.77
CA GLY A 57 -10.68 -5.85 11.66
C GLY A 57 -11.59 -5.65 10.44
N ALA A 58 -11.68 -4.41 9.98
CA ALA A 58 -12.56 -4.02 8.88
C ALA A 58 -12.18 -4.70 7.55
N LEU A 59 -10.88 -4.95 7.28
CA LEU A 59 -10.42 -5.62 6.08
C LEU A 59 -10.79 -7.10 6.10
N GLY A 60 -10.47 -7.81 7.18
CA GLY A 60 -10.83 -9.23 7.33
C GLY A 60 -12.33 -9.45 7.25
N TYR A 61 -13.13 -8.58 7.86
CA TYR A 61 -14.59 -8.62 7.72
C TYR A 61 -15.03 -8.45 6.26
N ARG A 62 -14.49 -7.49 5.51
CA ARG A 62 -14.83 -7.31 4.08
C ARG A 62 -14.49 -8.55 3.26
N ILE A 63 -13.35 -9.17 3.52
CA ILE A 63 -12.90 -10.39 2.83
C ILE A 63 -13.83 -11.57 3.18
N SER A 64 -14.16 -11.77 4.44
CA SER A 64 -15.00 -12.90 4.91
C SER A 64 -16.44 -12.86 4.40
N GLN A 65 -16.95 -11.67 4.04
CA GLN A 65 -18.31 -11.54 3.50
C GLN A 65 -18.49 -12.12 2.09
N GLY A 66 -17.42 -12.59 1.43
CA GLY A 66 -17.48 -13.16 0.09
C GLY A 66 -17.93 -12.18 -1.02
N ARG A 67 -18.02 -10.89 -0.71
CA ARG A 67 -18.50 -9.85 -1.63
C ARG A 67 -17.40 -9.07 -2.33
N VAL A 68 -16.14 -9.49 -2.13
CA VAL A 68 -14.96 -8.80 -2.66
C VAL A 68 -15.04 -8.61 -4.19
N LYS A 69 -15.62 -9.57 -4.91
CA LYS A 69 -15.83 -9.49 -6.37
C LYS A 69 -16.70 -8.30 -6.82
N HIS A 70 -17.50 -7.74 -5.91
CA HIS A 70 -18.34 -6.57 -6.18
C HIS A 70 -17.63 -5.26 -5.87
N GLU A 71 -16.45 -5.30 -5.28
CA GLU A 71 -15.65 -4.12 -4.99
C GLU A 71 -15.26 -3.40 -6.29
N ARG A 72 -15.29 -2.08 -6.25
CA ARG A 72 -14.95 -1.24 -7.42
C ARG A 72 -13.51 -1.45 -7.88
N LEU A 73 -12.60 -1.66 -6.94
CA LEU A 73 -11.21 -2.02 -7.22
C LEU A 73 -11.14 -3.28 -8.09
N VAL A 74 -11.83 -4.34 -7.69
CA VAL A 74 -11.87 -5.60 -8.43
C VAL A 74 -12.54 -5.43 -9.80
N LYS A 75 -13.62 -4.64 -9.87
CA LYS A 75 -14.26 -4.28 -11.15
C LYS A 75 -13.35 -3.51 -12.10
N ALA A 76 -12.45 -2.66 -11.58
CA ALA A 76 -11.47 -1.94 -12.37
C ALA A 76 -10.44 -2.87 -13.02
N MET A 77 -10.16 -4.03 -12.40
CA MET A 77 -9.31 -5.06 -13.02
C MET A 77 -9.97 -5.68 -14.26
N GLY A 78 -11.31 -5.63 -14.36
CA GLY A 78 -12.07 -6.17 -15.49
C GLY A 78 -12.03 -7.71 -15.53
N ARG A 79 -12.34 -8.26 -16.70
CA ARG A 79 -12.28 -9.72 -16.91
C ARG A 79 -10.84 -10.13 -17.22
N LEU A 80 -10.23 -10.81 -16.31
CA LEU A 80 -8.90 -11.41 -16.45
C LEU A 80 -9.00 -12.93 -16.23
N PRO A 81 -8.12 -13.73 -16.84
CA PRO A 81 -8.00 -15.15 -16.50
C PRO A 81 -7.80 -15.35 -15.00
N ASN A 82 -8.23 -16.50 -14.46
CA ASN A 82 -7.92 -16.87 -13.09
C ASN A 82 -6.39 -16.92 -12.91
N ASN A 83 -5.93 -16.60 -11.72
CA ASN A 83 -4.50 -16.52 -11.37
C ASN A 83 -3.69 -15.50 -12.19
N SER A 84 -4.36 -14.50 -12.79
CA SER A 84 -3.63 -13.40 -13.40
C SER A 84 -2.77 -12.70 -12.36
N LEU A 85 -1.53 -12.41 -12.72
CA LEU A 85 -0.61 -11.66 -11.87
C LEU A 85 -0.95 -10.18 -11.91
N ILE A 86 -1.26 -9.63 -10.74
CA ILE A 86 -1.36 -8.19 -10.51
C ILE A 86 -0.16 -7.76 -9.69
N VAL A 87 0.57 -6.76 -10.16
CA VAL A 87 1.61 -6.10 -9.37
C VAL A 87 1.03 -4.84 -8.76
N ASP A 88 0.90 -4.82 -7.43
CA ASP A 88 0.64 -3.59 -6.69
C ASP A 88 1.97 -2.87 -6.44
N ALA A 89 2.24 -1.85 -7.22
CA ALA A 89 3.52 -1.15 -7.20
C ALA A 89 3.60 -0.03 -6.13
N THR A 90 2.56 0.12 -5.32
CA THR A 90 2.42 1.12 -4.25
C THR A 90 1.73 0.53 -3.02
N ALA A 91 2.22 -0.61 -2.56
CA ALA A 91 1.48 -1.50 -1.65
C ALA A 91 1.07 -0.84 -0.32
N GLY A 92 1.88 0.04 0.27
CA GLY A 92 1.56 0.70 1.53
C GLY A 92 1.30 -0.30 2.66
N LEU A 93 0.08 -0.37 3.17
CA LEU A 93 -0.36 -1.37 4.16
C LEU A 93 -0.98 -2.64 3.53
N GLY A 94 -0.93 -2.79 2.21
CA GLY A 94 -1.38 -3.99 1.49
C GLY A 94 -2.90 -4.22 1.47
N ARG A 95 -3.71 -3.25 1.85
CA ARG A 95 -5.17 -3.43 1.96
C ARG A 95 -5.85 -3.70 0.63
N ASP A 96 -5.49 -2.96 -0.40
CA ASP A 96 -6.03 -3.15 -1.75
C ASP A 96 -5.49 -4.44 -2.36
N SER A 97 -4.21 -4.76 -2.14
CA SER A 97 -3.61 -6.04 -2.50
C SER A 97 -4.36 -7.24 -1.92
N ALA A 98 -4.74 -7.18 -0.62
CA ALA A 98 -5.49 -8.24 0.02
C ALA A 98 -6.89 -8.44 -0.58
N LEU A 99 -7.58 -7.35 -0.96
CA LEU A 99 -8.87 -7.44 -1.64
C LEU A 99 -8.73 -8.06 -3.04
N LEU A 100 -7.68 -7.72 -3.77
CA LEU A 100 -7.39 -8.33 -5.08
C LEU A 100 -7.08 -9.81 -4.95
N ALA A 101 -6.26 -10.20 -3.96
CA ALA A 101 -5.94 -11.58 -3.69
C ALA A 101 -7.18 -12.40 -3.27
N ALA A 102 -8.03 -11.84 -2.40
CA ALA A 102 -9.29 -12.47 -2.00
C ALA A 102 -10.31 -12.57 -3.15
N ALA A 103 -10.16 -11.77 -4.21
CA ALA A 103 -10.96 -11.89 -5.43
C ALA A 103 -10.47 -13.02 -6.38
N GLY A 104 -9.31 -13.64 -6.09
CA GLY A 104 -8.76 -14.77 -6.84
C GLY A 104 -7.60 -14.42 -7.77
N PHE A 105 -6.99 -13.24 -7.63
CA PHE A 105 -5.77 -12.86 -8.36
C PHE A 105 -4.51 -13.26 -7.59
N GLU A 106 -3.44 -13.58 -8.30
CA GLU A 106 -2.11 -13.60 -7.69
C GLU A 106 -1.61 -12.15 -7.56
N VAL A 107 -1.21 -11.74 -6.36
CA VAL A 107 -0.79 -10.36 -6.13
C VAL A 107 0.64 -10.28 -5.62
N LEU A 108 1.45 -9.54 -6.33
CA LEU A 108 2.80 -9.18 -5.94
C LEU A 108 2.82 -7.73 -5.49
N MET A 109 3.11 -7.50 -4.21
CA MET A 109 3.27 -6.20 -3.60
C MET A 109 4.70 -5.70 -3.78
N LEU A 110 4.88 -4.47 -4.24
CA LEU A 110 6.17 -3.76 -4.22
C LEU A 110 6.09 -2.65 -3.18
N GLU A 111 7.06 -2.58 -2.29
CA GLU A 111 7.13 -1.52 -1.28
C GLU A 111 8.57 -1.05 -1.11
N ALA A 112 8.79 0.26 -1.21
CA ALA A 112 10.10 0.88 -1.10
C ALA A 112 10.45 1.30 0.34
N ASN A 113 9.43 1.63 1.14
CA ASN A 113 9.65 2.15 2.49
C ASN A 113 10.00 1.03 3.48
N PRO A 114 11.15 1.07 4.16
CA PRO A 114 11.61 -0.04 5.02
C PRO A 114 10.71 -0.29 6.23
N VAL A 115 9.99 0.71 6.72
CA VAL A 115 9.03 0.53 7.83
C VAL A 115 7.79 -0.22 7.34
N LEU A 116 7.24 0.18 6.19
CA LEU A 116 6.10 -0.50 5.57
C LEU A 116 6.44 -1.93 5.15
N GLN A 117 7.67 -2.17 4.67
CA GLN A 117 8.17 -3.51 4.36
C GLN A 117 8.10 -4.43 5.59
N GLN A 118 8.54 -3.95 6.75
CA GLN A 118 8.51 -4.73 7.99
C GLN A 118 7.09 -5.01 8.46
N LEU A 119 6.20 -4.00 8.43
CA LEU A 119 4.79 -4.18 8.76
C LEU A 119 4.10 -5.18 7.83
N LEU A 120 4.36 -5.10 6.52
CA LEU A 120 3.83 -6.05 5.54
C LEU A 120 4.39 -7.46 5.75
N SER A 121 5.69 -7.59 6.02
CA SER A 121 6.33 -8.88 6.27
C SER A 121 5.74 -9.57 7.49
N ASP A 122 5.53 -8.85 8.59
CA ASP A 122 4.85 -9.38 9.77
C ASP A 122 3.40 -9.80 9.47
N GLY A 123 2.65 -8.95 8.74
CA GLY A 123 1.30 -9.28 8.32
C GLY A 123 1.22 -10.54 7.43
N LEU A 124 2.18 -10.72 6.51
CA LEU A 124 2.28 -11.91 5.67
C LEU A 124 2.65 -13.16 6.46
N LEU A 125 3.54 -13.06 7.44
CA LEU A 125 3.88 -14.17 8.33
C LEU A 125 2.63 -14.66 9.09
N ARG A 126 1.82 -13.75 9.63
CA ARG A 126 0.56 -14.09 10.31
C ARG A 126 -0.55 -14.57 9.37
N LEU A 127 -0.50 -14.15 8.11
CA LEU A 127 -1.42 -14.61 7.06
C LEU A 127 -1.23 -16.09 6.71
N GLN A 128 -0.03 -16.66 6.89
CA GLN A 128 0.29 -18.08 6.68
C GLN A 128 -0.16 -18.61 5.30
N GLY A 129 -0.06 -17.79 4.27
CA GLY A 129 -0.40 -18.21 2.90
C GLY A 129 -1.90 -18.35 2.58
N GLN A 130 -2.80 -17.89 3.46
CA GLN A 130 -4.26 -17.98 3.23
C GLN A 130 -4.75 -17.12 2.05
N LEU A 131 -3.97 -16.16 1.61
CA LEU A 131 -4.21 -15.38 0.40
C LEU A 131 -2.97 -15.45 -0.50
N PRO A 132 -3.12 -15.44 -1.84
CA PRO A 132 -2.00 -15.44 -2.79
C PRO A 132 -1.33 -14.05 -2.87
N LEU A 133 -0.70 -13.66 -1.76
CA LEU A 133 0.05 -12.42 -1.59
C LEU A 133 1.54 -12.70 -1.46
N ARG A 134 2.35 -11.94 -2.18
CA ARG A 134 3.81 -11.94 -2.04
C ARG A 134 4.32 -10.51 -1.94
N LEU A 135 5.48 -10.31 -1.32
CA LEU A 135 6.15 -9.02 -1.19
C LEU A 135 7.54 -9.09 -1.80
N ILE A 136 7.87 -8.10 -2.62
CA ILE A 136 9.25 -7.78 -2.98
C ILE A 136 9.56 -6.39 -2.44
N THR A 137 10.63 -6.28 -1.69
CA THR A 137 11.10 -5.02 -1.11
C THR A 137 11.97 -4.27 -2.10
N GLY A 138 11.68 -2.99 -2.30
CA GLY A 138 12.44 -2.13 -3.20
C GLY A 138 11.55 -1.14 -3.96
N ARG A 139 12.19 -0.30 -4.76
CA ARG A 139 11.46 0.68 -5.57
C ARG A 139 10.78 0.00 -6.75
N ALA A 140 9.53 0.38 -7.01
CA ALA A 140 8.76 -0.15 -8.13
C ALA A 140 9.44 0.13 -9.47
N GLU A 141 10.09 1.27 -9.61
CA GLU A 141 10.80 1.68 -10.83
C GLU A 141 11.97 0.74 -11.19
N ASP A 142 12.60 0.12 -10.19
CA ASP A 142 13.72 -0.79 -10.37
C ASP A 142 13.27 -2.24 -10.62
N ILE A 143 12.10 -2.61 -10.07
CA ILE A 143 11.60 -3.98 -10.09
C ILE A 143 10.69 -4.24 -11.28
N LEU A 144 9.76 -3.32 -11.59
CA LEU A 144 8.78 -3.47 -12.68
C LEU A 144 9.41 -3.82 -14.04
N PRO A 145 10.58 -3.25 -14.44
CA PRO A 145 11.20 -3.60 -15.73
C PRO A 145 11.60 -5.09 -15.86
N GLN A 146 11.65 -5.82 -14.77
CA GLN A 146 12.01 -7.24 -14.71
C GLN A 146 10.78 -8.16 -14.68
N LEU A 147 9.57 -7.59 -14.70
CA LEU A 147 8.31 -8.30 -14.56
C LEU A 147 7.43 -8.10 -15.80
N THR A 148 6.51 -9.04 -16.00
CA THR A 148 5.52 -9.00 -17.09
C THR A 148 4.12 -9.32 -16.57
N PRO A 149 3.58 -8.50 -15.62
CA PRO A 149 2.25 -8.74 -15.06
C PRO A 149 1.15 -8.45 -16.07
N GLN A 150 -0.02 -9.07 -15.90
CA GLN A 150 -1.20 -8.67 -16.66
C GLN A 150 -1.64 -7.26 -16.30
N VAL A 151 -1.62 -6.92 -15.01
CA VAL A 151 -2.01 -5.59 -14.55
C VAL A 151 -0.97 -5.03 -13.57
N VAL A 152 -0.63 -3.77 -13.73
CA VAL A 152 0.03 -3.00 -12.67
C VAL A 152 -1.02 -2.11 -12.02
N TYR A 153 -1.12 -2.21 -10.70
CA TYR A 153 -1.98 -1.36 -9.87
C TYR A 153 -1.16 -0.28 -9.17
N LEU A 154 -1.66 0.95 -9.18
CA LEU A 154 -1.04 2.11 -8.55
C LEU A 154 -2.06 2.84 -7.66
N ASP A 155 -1.72 3.06 -6.40
CA ASP A 155 -2.41 3.96 -5.46
C ASP A 155 -1.38 4.86 -4.75
N PRO A 156 -0.63 5.70 -5.49
CA PRO A 156 0.38 6.56 -4.88
C PRO A 156 -0.28 7.51 -3.88
N MET A 157 0.43 7.81 -2.80
CA MET A 157 -0.06 8.74 -1.79
C MET A 157 -0.41 10.09 -2.42
N PHE A 158 -1.59 10.58 -2.08
CA PHE A 158 -2.09 11.86 -2.56
C PHE A 158 -2.44 12.76 -1.37
N PRO A 159 -2.15 14.07 -1.41
CA PRO A 159 -2.53 15.00 -0.36
C PRO A 159 -4.05 15.08 -0.25
N GLU A 160 -4.64 14.52 0.79
CA GLU A 160 -6.10 14.54 0.95
C GLU A 160 -6.58 15.74 1.77
N ARG A 161 -7.70 16.30 1.32
CA ARG A 161 -8.28 17.50 1.94
C ARG A 161 -9.33 17.23 3.02
N LYS A 162 -9.99 16.05 3.07
CA LYS A 162 -11.07 15.78 4.08
C LYS A 162 -11.27 14.28 4.34
N LYS A 163 -10.96 13.81 5.56
CA LYS A 163 -11.33 12.47 6.08
C LYS A 163 -11.69 12.54 7.57
N SER A 164 -12.26 11.45 8.13
CA SER A 164 -12.51 11.30 9.57
C SER A 164 -11.22 11.39 10.39
N ALA A 165 -11.31 11.73 11.68
CA ALA A 165 -10.14 11.96 12.53
C ALA A 165 -9.20 10.75 12.62
N ALA A 166 -9.73 9.51 12.75
CA ALA A 166 -8.93 8.29 12.84
C ALA A 166 -8.18 7.98 11.52
N VAL A 167 -8.85 8.09 10.37
CA VAL A 167 -8.24 7.89 9.05
C VAL A 167 -7.21 8.98 8.73
N LYS A 168 -7.44 10.22 9.22
CA LYS A 168 -6.46 11.31 9.09
C LYS A 168 -5.18 11.04 9.86
N LYS A 169 -5.27 10.47 11.07
CA LYS A 169 -4.09 10.15 11.90
C LYS A 169 -3.23 9.08 11.25
N GLU A 170 -3.83 7.95 10.87
CA GLU A 170 -3.10 6.87 10.18
C GLU A 170 -2.43 7.38 8.90
N LEU A 171 -3.15 8.12 8.08
CA LEU A 171 -2.61 8.71 6.86
C LEU A 171 -1.46 9.69 7.15
N ALA A 172 -1.58 10.51 8.20
CA ALA A 172 -0.53 11.43 8.60
C ALA A 172 0.76 10.68 9.04
N TRP A 173 0.61 9.55 9.75
CA TRP A 173 1.76 8.71 10.11
C TRP A 173 2.40 8.06 8.88
N LEU A 174 1.58 7.56 7.94
CA LEU A 174 2.09 7.02 6.69
C LEU A 174 2.80 8.08 5.85
N GLN A 175 2.25 9.29 5.75
CA GLN A 175 2.88 10.41 5.05
C GLN A 175 4.16 10.89 5.74
N TYR A 176 4.25 10.73 7.06
CA TYR A 176 5.45 11.03 7.82
C TYR A 176 6.60 10.09 7.52
N ILE A 177 6.34 8.80 7.35
CA ILE A 177 7.35 7.78 7.03
C ILE A 177 7.60 7.61 5.53
N ALA A 178 6.60 7.86 4.69
CA ALA A 178 6.68 7.74 3.24
C ALA A 178 6.20 9.06 2.60
N PRO A 179 7.11 9.89 2.11
CA PRO A 179 6.77 11.18 1.53
C PRO A 179 5.90 11.03 0.27
N ILE A 180 5.08 12.05 0.02
CA ILE A 180 4.25 12.11 -1.18
C ILE A 180 5.16 12.31 -2.40
N PRO A 181 5.01 11.48 -3.45
CA PRO A 181 5.82 11.60 -4.65
C PRO A 181 5.56 12.94 -5.38
N SER A 182 6.58 13.47 -6.01
CA SER A 182 6.49 14.62 -6.91
C SER A 182 5.76 14.23 -8.21
N HIS A 183 5.25 15.23 -8.95
CA HIS A 183 4.63 14.99 -10.26
C HIS A 183 5.57 14.28 -11.25
N GLY A 184 6.87 14.57 -11.20
CA GLY A 184 7.85 13.90 -12.04
C GLY A 184 8.03 12.42 -11.71
N GLU A 185 8.04 12.09 -10.41
CA GLU A 185 8.09 10.70 -9.95
C GLU A 185 6.81 9.96 -10.31
N GLU A 186 5.63 10.59 -10.15
CA GLU A 186 4.35 10.01 -10.59
C GLU A 186 4.34 9.70 -12.10
N ALA A 187 4.82 10.62 -12.93
CA ALA A 187 4.87 10.43 -14.39
C ALA A 187 5.85 9.31 -14.79
N ASN A 188 7.01 9.25 -14.14
CA ASN A 188 7.99 8.20 -14.37
C ASN A 188 7.45 6.83 -13.97
N LEU A 189 6.85 6.71 -12.79
CA LEU A 189 6.24 5.47 -12.31
C LEU A 189 5.15 4.98 -13.26
N LEU A 190 4.25 5.88 -13.71
CA LEU A 190 3.20 5.53 -14.66
C LEU A 190 3.78 5.01 -15.99
N LYS A 191 4.80 5.67 -16.53
CA LYS A 191 5.48 5.26 -17.75
C LYS A 191 6.10 3.87 -17.63
N ILE A 192 6.81 3.60 -16.53
CA ILE A 192 7.42 2.29 -16.27
C ILE A 192 6.34 1.22 -16.08
N ALA A 193 5.28 1.52 -15.33
CA ALA A 193 4.15 0.62 -15.12
C ALA A 193 3.49 0.22 -16.45
N ARG A 194 3.29 1.19 -17.38
CA ARG A 194 2.71 0.93 -18.70
C ARG A 194 3.61 0.10 -19.60
N ARG A 195 4.93 0.17 -19.43
CA ARG A 195 5.87 -0.70 -20.15
C ARG A 195 5.90 -2.13 -19.62
N ALA A 196 5.73 -2.30 -18.30
CA ALA A 196 5.74 -3.60 -17.67
C ALA A 196 4.44 -4.38 -17.84
N ALA A 197 3.30 -3.69 -17.79
CA ALA A 197 1.99 -4.31 -17.90
C ALA A 197 1.72 -4.88 -19.29
N THR A 198 1.21 -6.12 -19.35
CA THR A 198 0.85 -6.75 -20.63
C THR A 198 -0.59 -6.46 -21.05
N HIS A 199 -1.46 -6.07 -20.12
CA HIS A 199 -2.87 -5.79 -20.40
C HIS A 199 -3.26 -4.34 -20.08
N LYS A 200 -2.95 -3.83 -18.89
CA LYS A 200 -3.25 -2.44 -18.48
C LYS A 200 -2.57 -2.03 -17.18
N VAL A 201 -2.57 -0.71 -16.94
CA VAL A 201 -2.31 -0.12 -15.63
C VAL A 201 -3.62 0.44 -15.07
N VAL A 202 -3.90 0.18 -13.81
CA VAL A 202 -5.05 0.70 -13.08
C VAL A 202 -4.55 1.63 -11.98
N VAL A 203 -4.95 2.88 -12.02
CA VAL A 203 -4.54 3.91 -11.05
C VAL A 203 -5.73 4.34 -10.23
N LYS A 204 -5.65 4.24 -8.92
CA LYS A 204 -6.66 4.76 -7.99
C LYS A 204 -6.37 6.22 -7.67
N ARG A 205 -7.37 7.08 -7.82
CA ARG A 205 -7.26 8.51 -7.51
C ARG A 205 -8.50 9.00 -6.77
N PRO A 206 -8.39 10.03 -5.92
CA PRO A 206 -9.57 10.77 -5.48
C PRO A 206 -10.40 11.25 -6.68
N ALA A 207 -11.72 11.29 -6.55
CA ALA A 207 -12.64 11.55 -7.69
C ALA A 207 -12.28 12.83 -8.47
N ASN A 208 -11.84 13.88 -7.78
CA ASN A 208 -11.54 15.20 -8.36
C ASN A 208 -10.04 15.51 -8.42
N ALA A 209 -9.16 14.49 -8.22
CA ALA A 209 -7.71 14.70 -8.31
C ALA A 209 -7.27 14.82 -9.78
N PRO A 210 -6.15 15.52 -10.08
CA PRO A 210 -5.55 15.48 -11.40
C PRO A 210 -5.16 14.05 -11.79
N PHE A 211 -4.99 13.79 -13.06
CA PHE A 211 -4.50 12.51 -13.55
C PHE A 211 -3.05 12.28 -13.10
N LEU A 212 -2.69 11.01 -12.90
CA LEU A 212 -1.33 10.65 -12.51
C LEU A 212 -0.34 11.11 -13.60
N GLY A 213 0.71 11.83 -13.21
CA GLY A 213 1.68 12.39 -14.14
C GLY A 213 1.08 13.32 -15.20
N ALA A 214 -0.10 13.91 -14.96
CA ALA A 214 -0.87 14.72 -15.91
C ALA A 214 -1.23 14.00 -17.23
N GLU A 215 -1.12 12.68 -17.29
CA GLU A 215 -1.43 11.88 -18.48
C GLU A 215 -2.91 11.48 -18.51
N THR A 216 -3.59 11.73 -19.64
CA THR A 216 -5.01 11.37 -19.79
C THR A 216 -5.18 9.85 -19.89
N PRO A 217 -6.04 9.22 -19.06
CA PRO A 217 -6.28 7.78 -19.15
C PRO A 217 -7.09 7.39 -20.38
N ASN A 218 -6.92 6.15 -20.83
CA ASN A 218 -7.71 5.59 -21.93
C ASN A 218 -9.18 5.37 -21.55
N SER A 219 -9.46 5.06 -20.27
CA SER A 219 -10.81 4.97 -19.75
C SER A 219 -10.83 5.16 -18.23
N GLN A 220 -12.03 5.34 -17.67
CA GLN A 220 -12.21 5.56 -16.25
C GLN A 220 -13.39 4.75 -15.70
N LEU A 221 -13.25 4.30 -14.45
CA LEU A 221 -14.36 3.81 -13.64
C LEU A 221 -14.65 4.86 -12.55
N PRO A 222 -15.62 5.79 -12.79
CA PRO A 222 -15.88 6.90 -11.88
C PRO A 222 -16.48 6.44 -10.56
N GLY A 223 -16.30 7.21 -9.49
CA GLY A 223 -16.88 6.98 -8.16
C GLY A 223 -17.05 8.25 -7.35
N LYS A 224 -17.83 8.19 -6.27
CA LYS A 224 -18.12 9.35 -5.42
C LYS A 224 -16.88 9.88 -4.68
N ALA A 225 -16.09 9.00 -4.10
CA ALA A 225 -14.89 9.37 -3.33
C ALA A 225 -13.60 9.09 -4.10
N VAL A 226 -13.55 7.96 -4.80
CA VAL A 226 -12.41 7.54 -5.61
C VAL A 226 -12.87 7.11 -7.00
N ARG A 227 -12.02 7.31 -7.99
CA ARG A 227 -12.13 6.76 -9.34
C ARG A 227 -10.95 5.86 -9.64
N PHE A 228 -11.07 5.04 -10.67
CA PHE A 228 -9.97 4.25 -11.20
C PHE A 228 -9.72 4.69 -12.64
N ASP A 229 -8.54 5.20 -12.89
CA ASP A 229 -8.06 5.59 -14.21
C ASP A 229 -7.35 4.38 -14.83
N VAL A 230 -7.65 4.06 -16.09
CA VAL A 230 -7.11 2.89 -16.79
C VAL A 230 -6.26 3.36 -17.96
N TYR A 231 -5.03 2.87 -18.01
CA TYR A 231 -4.06 3.16 -19.06
C TYR A 231 -3.68 1.87 -19.79
N LEU A 232 -3.58 1.93 -21.10
CA LEU A 232 -3.09 0.82 -21.92
C LEU A 232 -1.56 0.75 -21.90
N PRO A 233 -0.98 -0.45 -22.12
CA PRO A 233 0.45 -0.62 -22.28
C PRO A 233 1.05 0.29 -23.34
N ILE A 234 2.34 0.55 -23.22
CA ILE A 234 3.15 1.23 -24.24
C ILE A 234 4.40 0.39 -24.54
N SER A 235 4.89 0.49 -25.76
CA SER A 235 6.17 -0.09 -26.19
C SER A 235 7.38 0.65 -25.60
#